data_7d94ee39834613352af0bb0a58cfdc9b
#
_entry.id   7d94ee39834613352af0bb0a58cfdc9b
#
_cell.length_a   1.000
_cell.length_b   1.000
_cell.length_c   1.000
_cell.angle_alpha   90.00
_cell.angle_beta   90.00
_cell.angle_gamma   90.00
#
_symmetry.space_group_name_H-M   'P 1'
#
loop_
_entity.id
_entity.type
_entity.pdbx_description
1 polymer ?
#
loop_
_entity_poly.entity_id
_entity_poly.type
_entity_poly.pdbx_seq_one_letter_code
_entity_poly.pdbx_strand_id
1 'polypeptide(L)'
;FTVLAALESGQFSVQSRIDTNPGYLKVDYKTFVDPSNYGELTLAEVLTKSSQVGTTKVALALDPESTRDLFQRVGFGEVVGTGFPGETLGSLPAYKKWHPVTQATFAFGYGLSVSSLQLARAYAVLANDGLRKEISMVALNSEPEGLRVINAATTKEVRHMLLAASSHKGTGRRAMIDGYSVGGKTGTMHKVTVDGGYDDNRYMAVFAGLSPIS
;
A
#
# COMPACT_ATOMS: atom_id res chain seq x y z
N PHE A 1 0.12 -1.97 -0.32
CA PHE A 1 0.21 -2.71 -1.59
C PHE A 1 1.38 -3.70 -1.60
N THR A 2 2.49 -3.46 -0.89
CA THR A 2 3.60 -4.43 -0.76
C THR A 2 3.14 -5.78 -0.19
N VAL A 3 2.31 -5.75 0.86
CA VAL A 3 1.70 -6.98 1.42
C VAL A 3 0.77 -7.66 0.40
N LEU A 4 0.01 -6.89 -0.37
CA LEU A 4 -0.80 -7.41 -1.47
C LEU A 4 0.07 -8.13 -2.51
N ALA A 5 1.22 -7.52 -2.89
CA ALA A 5 2.17 -8.15 -3.81
C ALA A 5 2.78 -9.42 -3.23
N ALA A 6 3.07 -9.43 -1.93
CA ALA A 6 3.59 -10.61 -1.24
C ALA A 6 2.60 -11.80 -1.28
N LEU A 7 1.32 -11.56 -1.04
CA LEU A 7 0.29 -12.59 -1.11
C LEU A 7 0.03 -13.05 -2.56
N GLU A 8 -0.05 -12.12 -3.52
CA GLU A 8 -0.23 -12.45 -4.95
C GLU A 8 0.93 -13.24 -5.54
N SER A 9 2.16 -13.06 -5.02
CA SER A 9 3.33 -13.84 -5.47
C SER A 9 3.27 -15.32 -5.07
N GLY A 10 2.42 -15.70 -4.11
CA GLY A 10 2.38 -17.02 -3.51
C GLY A 10 3.58 -17.38 -2.63
N GLN A 11 4.57 -16.49 -2.50
CA GLN A 11 5.74 -16.72 -1.64
C GLN A 11 5.42 -16.51 -0.16
N PHE A 12 4.38 -15.73 0.13
CA PHE A 12 3.95 -15.39 1.48
C PHE A 12 2.48 -15.74 1.68
N SER A 13 2.16 -16.11 2.91
CA SER A 13 0.79 -16.20 3.42
C SER A 13 0.59 -15.19 4.55
N VAL A 14 -0.64 -14.98 4.96
CA VAL A 14 -0.99 -14.11 6.11
C VAL A 14 -0.20 -14.50 7.38
N GLN A 15 0.10 -15.79 7.55
CA GLN A 15 0.80 -16.36 8.70
C GLN A 15 2.33 -16.46 8.51
N SER A 16 2.87 -16.09 7.35
CA SER A 16 4.33 -16.12 7.12
C SER A 16 5.06 -15.32 8.18
N ARG A 17 6.07 -15.94 8.80
CA ARG A 17 6.86 -15.34 9.87
C ARG A 17 7.99 -14.48 9.30
N ILE A 18 8.11 -13.26 9.79
CA ILE A 18 9.13 -12.30 9.43
C ILE A 18 9.88 -11.89 10.69
N ASP A 19 11.15 -12.27 10.78
CA ASP A 19 12.02 -11.84 11.86
C ASP A 19 12.38 -10.36 11.69
N THR A 20 11.99 -9.52 12.65
CA THR A 20 12.28 -8.09 12.66
C THR A 20 13.41 -7.73 13.63
N ASN A 21 14.05 -8.73 14.28
CA ASN A 21 15.19 -8.47 15.15
C ASN A 21 16.35 -7.82 14.39
N PRO A 22 17.10 -6.93 15.03
CA PRO A 22 16.92 -6.36 16.37
C PRO A 22 16.08 -5.08 16.40
N GLY A 23 15.14 -4.89 15.47
CA GLY A 23 14.29 -3.71 15.33
C GLY A 23 14.86 -2.67 14.36
N TYR A 24 15.92 -2.99 13.66
CA TYR A 24 16.44 -2.21 12.53
C TYR A 24 17.04 -3.12 11.44
N LEU A 25 17.08 -2.59 10.22
CA LEU A 25 17.67 -3.25 9.05
C LEU A 25 18.43 -2.24 8.22
N LYS A 26 19.70 -2.51 7.96
CA LYS A 26 20.54 -1.71 7.08
C LYS A 26 20.49 -2.30 5.66
N VAL A 27 20.15 -1.48 4.69
CA VAL A 27 20.18 -1.81 3.25
C VAL A 27 21.04 -0.74 2.57
N ASP A 28 22.18 -1.13 2.07
CA ASP A 28 23.19 -0.23 1.50
C ASP A 28 23.56 0.87 2.53
N TYR A 29 23.31 2.13 2.20
CA TYR A 29 23.58 3.30 3.03
C TYR A 29 22.42 3.69 3.95
N LYS A 30 21.23 3.08 3.81
CA LYS A 30 20.01 3.46 4.54
C LYS A 30 19.68 2.44 5.63
N THR A 31 19.32 2.95 6.81
CA THR A 31 18.81 2.13 7.90
C THR A 31 17.32 2.35 8.09
N PHE A 32 16.55 1.25 8.08
CA PHE A 32 15.13 1.21 8.40
C PHE A 32 14.97 0.81 9.86
N VAL A 33 14.13 1.50 10.61
CA VAL A 33 14.01 1.31 12.07
C VAL A 33 12.54 1.21 12.44
N ASP A 34 12.20 0.20 13.21
CA ASP A 34 10.89 0.08 13.86
C ASP A 34 10.86 0.89 15.16
N PRO A 35 9.70 1.39 15.60
CA PRO A 35 9.56 2.11 16.88
C PRO A 35 10.05 1.31 18.10
N SER A 36 10.03 -0.01 18.00
CA SER A 36 10.56 -0.95 18.98
C SER A 36 10.98 -2.24 18.29
N ASN A 37 11.80 -3.05 18.96
CA ASN A 37 12.06 -4.41 18.49
C ASN A 37 10.79 -5.26 18.67
N TYR A 38 10.17 -5.65 17.57
CA TYR A 38 8.96 -6.49 17.59
C TYR A 38 9.25 -8.00 17.60
N GLY A 39 10.52 -8.40 17.45
CA GLY A 39 10.87 -9.81 17.34
C GLY A 39 10.38 -10.44 16.05
N GLU A 40 9.72 -11.57 16.14
CA GLU A 40 9.12 -12.26 15.00
C GLU A 40 7.65 -11.84 14.84
N LEU A 41 7.27 -11.39 13.65
CA LEU A 41 5.92 -10.96 13.29
C LEU A 41 5.36 -11.85 12.19
N THR A 42 4.04 -12.06 12.18
CA THR A 42 3.34 -12.54 11.00
C THR A 42 3.25 -11.43 9.95
N LEU A 43 3.02 -11.78 8.68
CA LEU A 43 2.79 -10.81 7.61
C LEU A 43 1.61 -9.85 7.96
N ALA A 44 0.56 -10.37 8.61
CA ALA A 44 -0.56 -9.58 9.10
C ALA A 44 -0.13 -8.57 10.18
N GLU A 45 0.73 -8.98 11.10
CA GLU A 45 1.25 -8.09 12.15
C GLU A 45 2.21 -7.05 11.59
N VAL A 46 3.01 -7.37 10.55
CA VAL A 46 3.84 -6.39 9.83
C VAL A 46 2.98 -5.23 9.32
N LEU A 47 1.80 -5.52 8.72
CA LEU A 47 0.88 -4.49 8.26
C LEU A 47 0.26 -3.73 9.44
N THR A 48 -0.25 -4.45 10.46
CA THR A 48 -0.97 -3.88 11.60
C THR A 48 -0.09 -2.95 12.44
N LYS A 49 1.15 -3.35 12.69
CA LYS A 49 2.14 -2.56 13.45
C LYS A 49 2.87 -1.53 12.59
N SER A 50 2.68 -1.57 11.26
CA SER A 50 3.44 -0.74 10.32
C SER A 50 4.97 -0.94 10.46
N SER A 51 5.42 -2.18 10.65
CA SER A 51 6.84 -2.48 10.76
C SER A 51 7.58 -2.12 9.46
N GLN A 52 8.54 -1.19 9.57
CA GLN A 52 9.41 -0.83 8.45
C GLN A 52 10.38 -1.97 8.14
N VAL A 53 10.95 -2.58 9.18
CA VAL A 53 11.89 -3.71 9.05
C VAL A 53 11.20 -4.88 8.36
N GLY A 54 10.01 -5.26 8.84
CA GLY A 54 9.25 -6.36 8.26
C GLY A 54 8.86 -6.10 6.81
N THR A 55 8.34 -4.90 6.53
CA THR A 55 7.94 -4.52 5.15
C THR A 55 9.15 -4.48 4.21
N THR A 56 10.32 -3.99 4.67
CA THR A 56 11.57 -3.99 3.88
C THR A 56 12.00 -5.41 3.55
N LYS A 57 12.02 -6.32 4.54
CA LYS A 57 12.40 -7.73 4.32
C LYS A 57 11.47 -8.42 3.31
N VAL A 58 10.17 -8.20 3.44
CA VAL A 58 9.16 -8.70 2.49
C VAL A 58 9.43 -8.15 1.08
N ALA A 59 9.60 -6.83 0.95
CA ALA A 59 9.83 -6.21 -0.35
C ALA A 59 11.08 -6.72 -1.04
N LEU A 60 12.19 -6.88 -0.29
CA LEU A 60 13.46 -7.37 -0.85
C LEU A 60 13.41 -8.85 -1.26
N ALA A 61 12.48 -9.63 -0.72
CA ALA A 61 12.26 -11.02 -1.11
C ALA A 61 11.39 -11.15 -2.39
N LEU A 62 10.67 -10.08 -2.77
CA LEU A 62 9.82 -10.08 -3.95
C LEU A 62 10.61 -9.70 -5.21
N ASP A 63 10.16 -10.20 -6.34
CA ASP A 63 10.64 -9.73 -7.63
C ASP A 63 10.18 -8.29 -7.89
N PRO A 64 11.10 -7.35 -8.19
CA PRO A 64 10.78 -5.93 -8.40
C PRO A 64 9.82 -5.69 -9.58
N GLU A 65 9.95 -6.50 -10.65
CA GLU A 65 9.08 -6.38 -11.84
C GLU A 65 7.64 -6.74 -11.48
N SER A 66 7.43 -7.89 -10.87
CA SER A 66 6.11 -8.36 -10.44
C SER A 66 5.46 -7.40 -9.44
N THR A 67 6.27 -6.84 -8.52
CA THR A 67 5.80 -5.84 -7.57
C THR A 67 5.33 -4.57 -8.29
N ARG A 68 6.14 -4.05 -9.21
CA ARG A 68 5.80 -2.87 -10.01
C ARG A 68 4.55 -3.10 -10.86
N ASP A 69 4.46 -4.27 -11.48
CA ASP A 69 3.31 -4.64 -12.32
C ASP A 69 2.01 -4.70 -11.53
N LEU A 70 2.06 -5.19 -10.28
CA LEU A 70 0.90 -5.15 -9.40
C LEU A 70 0.47 -3.70 -9.13
N PHE A 71 1.41 -2.79 -8.83
CA PHE A 71 1.11 -1.38 -8.63
C PHE A 71 0.46 -0.75 -9.89
N GLN A 72 0.93 -1.11 -11.08
CA GLN A 72 0.32 -0.66 -12.33
C GLN A 72 -1.08 -1.27 -12.54
N ARG A 73 -1.27 -2.57 -12.25
CA ARG A 73 -2.58 -3.24 -12.39
C ARG A 73 -3.66 -2.60 -11.52
N VAL A 74 -3.34 -2.13 -10.31
CA VAL A 74 -4.28 -1.41 -9.47
C VAL A 74 -4.47 0.05 -9.89
N GLY A 75 -3.70 0.53 -10.88
CA GLY A 75 -3.89 1.80 -11.57
C GLY A 75 -2.93 2.93 -11.16
N PHE A 76 -1.81 2.64 -10.52
CA PHE A 76 -0.78 3.65 -10.28
C PHE A 76 0.03 3.92 -11.55
N GLY A 77 0.43 5.18 -11.74
CA GLY A 77 1.16 5.63 -12.93
C GLY A 77 0.31 5.79 -14.19
N GLU A 78 -1.02 5.76 -14.06
CA GLU A 78 -1.99 5.96 -15.14
C GLU A 78 -2.99 7.05 -14.77
N VAL A 79 -3.48 7.82 -15.74
CA VAL A 79 -4.64 8.70 -15.51
C VAL A 79 -5.84 7.85 -15.12
N VAL A 80 -6.69 8.40 -14.27
CA VAL A 80 -7.91 7.69 -13.86
C VAL A 80 -8.91 7.62 -15.00
N GLY A 81 -8.92 8.63 -15.86
CA GLY A 81 -9.75 8.65 -17.06
C GLY A 81 -11.17 9.20 -16.82
N THR A 82 -11.36 10.01 -15.78
CA THR A 82 -12.67 10.62 -15.47
C THR A 82 -13.06 11.72 -16.45
N GLY A 83 -12.10 12.23 -17.25
CA GLY A 83 -12.27 13.39 -18.12
C GLY A 83 -12.26 14.73 -17.38
N PHE A 84 -12.04 14.73 -16.06
CA PHE A 84 -11.97 15.98 -15.30
C PHE A 84 -10.64 16.71 -15.57
N PRO A 85 -10.66 18.02 -15.83
CA PRO A 85 -9.44 18.79 -16.08
C PRO A 85 -8.46 18.73 -14.90
N GLY A 86 -7.18 18.54 -15.18
CA GLY A 86 -6.13 18.52 -14.15
C GLY A 86 -5.82 17.13 -13.55
N GLU A 87 -6.35 16.05 -14.12
CA GLU A 87 -5.90 14.71 -13.75
C GLU A 87 -4.38 14.55 -13.97
N THR A 88 -3.72 13.87 -13.05
CA THR A 88 -2.29 13.61 -13.13
C THR A 88 -2.01 12.10 -13.18
N LEU A 89 -1.01 11.72 -13.97
CA LEU A 89 -0.48 10.35 -14.01
C LEU A 89 0.17 9.92 -12.69
N GLY A 90 0.64 10.90 -11.87
CA GLY A 90 1.61 10.58 -10.86
C GLY A 90 2.94 10.08 -11.47
N SER A 91 3.68 9.26 -10.74
CA SER A 91 4.94 8.66 -11.22
C SER A 91 5.08 7.25 -10.65
N LEU A 92 5.25 6.28 -11.53
CA LEU A 92 5.56 4.89 -11.19
C LEU A 92 6.88 4.52 -11.89
N PRO A 93 8.03 4.48 -11.17
CA PRO A 93 9.33 4.26 -11.77
C PRO A 93 9.45 2.87 -12.42
N ALA A 94 10.33 2.76 -13.43
CA ALA A 94 10.62 1.49 -14.06
C ALA A 94 11.49 0.60 -13.14
N TYR A 95 11.16 -0.70 -13.04
CA TYR A 95 11.84 -1.66 -12.16
C TYR A 95 13.33 -1.87 -12.49
N LYS A 96 13.73 -1.77 -13.74
CA LYS A 96 15.12 -1.99 -14.21
C LYS A 96 16.17 -1.08 -13.55
N LYS A 97 15.72 -0.02 -12.86
CA LYS A 97 16.59 0.92 -12.14
C LYS A 97 16.55 0.76 -10.63
N TRP A 98 15.92 -0.30 -10.12
CA TRP A 98 15.79 -0.47 -8.69
C TRP A 98 17.03 -1.15 -8.10
N HIS A 99 17.81 -0.36 -7.37
CA HIS A 99 18.78 -0.89 -6.41
C HIS A 99 18.04 -1.41 -5.16
N PRO A 100 18.66 -2.27 -4.35
CA PRO A 100 18.03 -2.79 -3.12
C PRO A 100 17.42 -1.70 -2.23
N VAL A 101 18.10 -0.57 -2.06
CA VAL A 101 17.58 0.56 -1.28
C VAL A 101 16.34 1.19 -1.95
N THR A 102 16.30 1.25 -3.27
CA THR A 102 15.14 1.76 -4.01
C THR A 102 13.94 0.84 -3.82
N GLN A 103 14.14 -0.47 -3.97
CA GLN A 103 13.09 -1.47 -3.73
C GLN A 103 12.57 -1.41 -2.29
N ALA A 104 13.48 -1.29 -1.32
CA ALA A 104 13.14 -1.15 0.09
C ALA A 104 12.30 0.12 0.36
N THR A 105 12.69 1.27 -0.19
CA THR A 105 11.96 2.53 0.03
C THR A 105 10.65 2.58 -0.72
N PHE A 106 10.58 1.99 -1.92
CA PHE A 106 9.35 1.85 -2.70
C PHE A 106 8.25 1.13 -1.93
N ALA A 107 8.61 0.17 -1.08
CA ALA A 107 7.68 -0.57 -0.23
C ALA A 107 6.86 0.33 0.72
N PHE A 108 7.33 1.52 1.02
CA PHE A 108 6.65 2.51 1.88
C PHE A 108 6.05 3.68 1.09
N GLY A 109 6.13 3.65 -0.25
CA GLY A 109 5.63 4.71 -1.10
C GLY A 109 6.63 5.82 -1.42
N TYR A 110 7.92 5.64 -1.14
CA TYR A 110 8.96 6.56 -1.61
C TYR A 110 9.37 6.23 -3.06
N GLY A 111 9.70 7.27 -3.81
CA GLY A 111 10.09 7.12 -5.21
C GLY A 111 8.93 6.95 -6.18
N LEU A 112 7.69 6.97 -5.70
CA LEU A 112 6.49 7.04 -6.53
C LEU A 112 5.62 8.23 -6.10
N SER A 113 4.77 8.71 -7.00
CA SER A 113 3.72 9.67 -6.65
C SER A 113 2.39 9.22 -7.22
N VAL A 114 1.33 9.39 -6.43
CA VAL A 114 -0.04 9.03 -6.81
C VAL A 114 -0.99 10.14 -6.43
N SER A 115 -2.03 10.37 -7.21
CA SER A 115 -3.11 11.25 -6.82
C SER A 115 -4.02 10.57 -5.79
N SER A 116 -4.77 11.38 -5.02
CA SER A 116 -5.77 10.85 -4.09
C SER A 116 -6.81 9.98 -4.80
N LEU A 117 -7.15 10.33 -6.05
CA LEU A 117 -8.11 9.57 -6.85
C LEU A 117 -7.55 8.21 -7.31
N GLN A 118 -6.26 8.16 -7.69
CA GLN A 118 -5.60 6.88 -7.98
C GLN A 118 -5.56 5.97 -6.75
N LEU A 119 -5.26 6.55 -5.57
CA LEU A 119 -5.25 5.80 -4.31
C LEU A 119 -6.65 5.27 -3.97
N ALA A 120 -7.69 6.10 -4.13
CA ALA A 120 -9.09 5.68 -3.93
C ALA A 120 -9.48 4.55 -4.90
N ARG A 121 -9.10 4.66 -6.20
CA ARG A 121 -9.32 3.60 -7.20
C ARG A 121 -8.66 2.29 -6.80
N ALA A 122 -7.40 2.33 -6.34
CA ALA A 122 -6.68 1.14 -5.90
C ALA A 122 -7.34 0.49 -4.66
N TYR A 123 -7.88 1.30 -3.74
CA TYR A 123 -8.69 0.77 -2.62
C TYR A 123 -10.04 0.22 -3.08
N ALA A 124 -10.67 0.83 -4.10
CA ALA A 124 -11.89 0.30 -4.69
C ALA A 124 -11.67 -1.09 -5.32
N VAL A 125 -10.48 -1.37 -5.87
CA VAL A 125 -10.11 -2.72 -6.32
C VAL A 125 -10.14 -3.72 -5.15
N LEU A 126 -9.64 -3.33 -3.98
CA LEU A 126 -9.69 -4.19 -2.78
C LEU A 126 -11.13 -4.40 -2.29
N ALA A 127 -11.98 -3.35 -2.35
CA ALA A 127 -13.39 -3.42 -1.95
C ALA A 127 -14.20 -4.30 -2.91
N ASN A 128 -13.83 -4.35 -4.18
CA ASN A 128 -14.56 -5.01 -5.26
C ASN A 128 -13.92 -6.35 -5.66
N ASP A 129 -13.46 -7.12 -4.69
CA ASP A 129 -12.89 -8.46 -4.84
C ASP A 129 -11.82 -8.57 -5.95
N GLY A 130 -11.02 -7.52 -6.13
CA GLY A 130 -9.94 -7.48 -7.12
C GLY A 130 -10.37 -7.09 -8.53
N LEU A 131 -11.60 -6.61 -8.70
CA LEU A 131 -12.08 -6.05 -9.95
C LEU A 131 -11.79 -4.56 -10.03
N ARG A 132 -11.03 -4.13 -11.02
CA ARG A 132 -10.84 -2.72 -11.38
C ARG A 132 -11.95 -2.29 -12.32
N LYS A 133 -12.75 -1.31 -11.88
CA LYS A 133 -13.80 -0.69 -12.68
C LYS A 133 -13.41 0.72 -13.08
N GLU A 134 -13.98 1.20 -14.18
CA GLU A 134 -13.84 2.61 -14.58
C GLU A 134 -14.55 3.51 -13.57
N ILE A 135 -13.95 4.68 -13.31
CA ILE A 135 -14.53 5.71 -12.45
C ILE A 135 -15.22 6.73 -13.32
N SER A 136 -16.47 7.03 -13.01
CA SER A 136 -17.25 8.07 -13.66
C SER A 136 -17.57 9.20 -12.69
N MET A 137 -17.46 10.46 -13.17
CA MET A 137 -17.91 11.65 -12.45
C MET A 137 -19.38 11.97 -12.68
N VAL A 138 -20.04 11.20 -13.54
CA VAL A 138 -21.47 11.32 -13.84
C VAL A 138 -22.17 10.01 -13.52
N ALA A 139 -23.48 10.07 -13.26
CA ALA A 139 -24.29 8.89 -13.07
C ALA A 139 -24.28 8.03 -14.34
N LEU A 140 -24.07 6.74 -14.18
CA LEU A 140 -24.10 5.76 -15.26
C LEU A 140 -25.47 5.06 -15.27
N ASN A 141 -25.95 4.68 -16.47
CA ASN A 141 -27.18 3.91 -16.61
C ASN A 141 -27.04 2.43 -16.23
N SER A 142 -25.80 1.94 -16.20
CA SER A 142 -25.45 0.57 -15.79
C SER A 142 -24.10 0.56 -15.10
N GLU A 143 -23.89 -0.44 -14.27
CA GLU A 143 -22.59 -0.65 -13.62
C GLU A 143 -21.53 -1.01 -14.68
N PRO A 144 -20.34 -0.36 -14.69
CA PRO A 144 -19.28 -0.69 -15.64
C PRO A 144 -18.73 -2.09 -15.39
N GLU A 145 -18.35 -2.77 -16.45
CA GLU A 145 -17.64 -4.04 -16.36
C GLU A 145 -16.33 -3.86 -15.60
N GLY A 146 -15.97 -4.88 -14.81
CA GLY A 146 -14.72 -4.89 -14.04
C GLY A 146 -13.68 -5.78 -14.69
N LEU A 147 -12.45 -5.29 -14.81
CA LEU A 147 -11.29 -6.10 -15.16
C LEU A 147 -10.70 -6.73 -13.90
N ARG A 148 -10.59 -8.05 -13.83
CA ARG A 148 -9.92 -8.73 -12.73
C ARG A 148 -8.43 -8.45 -12.78
N VAL A 149 -7.93 -7.75 -11.78
CA VAL A 149 -6.51 -7.36 -11.67
C VAL A 149 -5.82 -7.97 -10.44
N ILE A 150 -6.59 -8.42 -9.46
CA ILE A 150 -6.12 -9.11 -8.25
C ILE A 150 -7.02 -10.31 -7.98
N ASN A 151 -6.49 -11.35 -7.37
CA ASN A 151 -7.26 -12.51 -6.94
C ASN A 151 -8.26 -12.11 -5.82
N ALA A 152 -9.49 -12.60 -5.92
CA ALA A 152 -10.53 -12.29 -4.94
C ALA A 152 -10.18 -12.79 -3.52
N ALA A 153 -9.55 -13.97 -3.41
CA ALA A 153 -9.14 -14.50 -2.12
C ALA A 153 -8.07 -13.61 -1.49
N THR A 154 -7.08 -13.13 -2.27
CA THR A 154 -6.03 -12.23 -1.78
C THR A 154 -6.62 -10.90 -1.31
N THR A 155 -7.57 -10.32 -2.04
CA THR A 155 -8.21 -9.06 -1.60
C THR A 155 -8.98 -9.24 -0.30
N LYS A 156 -9.65 -10.37 -0.11
CA LYS A 156 -10.34 -10.69 1.13
C LYS A 156 -9.37 -10.78 2.31
N GLU A 157 -8.24 -11.46 2.16
CA GLU A 157 -7.20 -11.51 3.18
C GLU A 157 -6.68 -10.11 3.52
N VAL A 158 -6.37 -9.29 2.52
CA VAL A 158 -5.90 -7.91 2.73
C VAL A 158 -6.96 -7.06 3.43
N ARG A 159 -8.26 -7.20 3.09
CA ARG A 159 -9.34 -6.50 3.81
C ARG A 159 -9.35 -6.86 5.31
N HIS A 160 -9.23 -8.14 5.65
CA HIS A 160 -9.14 -8.57 7.05
C HIS A 160 -7.91 -7.98 7.77
N MET A 161 -6.76 -7.90 7.08
CA MET A 161 -5.56 -7.28 7.63
C MET A 161 -5.74 -5.77 7.82
N LEU A 162 -6.42 -5.07 6.89
CA LEU A 162 -6.75 -3.64 7.00
C LEU A 162 -7.73 -3.38 8.16
N LEU A 163 -8.70 -4.26 8.37
CA LEU A 163 -9.60 -4.21 9.53
C LEU A 163 -8.81 -4.32 10.84
N ALA A 164 -7.88 -5.26 10.92
CA ALA A 164 -6.99 -5.40 12.08
C ALA A 164 -6.10 -4.16 12.29
N ALA A 165 -5.60 -3.55 11.20
CA ALA A 165 -4.79 -2.34 11.27
C ALA A 165 -5.57 -1.09 11.74
N SER A 166 -6.89 -1.07 11.59
CA SER A 166 -7.78 -0.03 12.12
C SER A 166 -8.37 -0.35 13.51
N SER A 167 -8.09 -1.52 14.06
CA SER A 167 -8.54 -1.91 15.40
C SER A 167 -7.78 -1.16 16.52
N HIS A 168 -8.17 -1.36 17.76
CA HIS A 168 -7.50 -0.80 18.96
C HIS A 168 -5.99 -1.10 19.01
N LYS A 169 -5.54 -2.20 18.41
CA LYS A 169 -4.13 -2.63 18.38
C LYS A 169 -3.36 -2.08 17.18
N GLY A 170 -4.06 -1.46 16.21
CA GLY A 170 -3.50 -0.97 14.97
C GLY A 170 -3.21 0.53 14.98
N THR A 171 -2.49 0.98 13.97
CA THR A 171 -2.13 2.40 13.78
C THR A 171 -3.31 3.26 13.32
N GLY A 172 -4.36 2.64 12.74
CA GLY A 172 -5.56 3.29 12.20
C GLY A 172 -6.72 3.44 13.20
N ARG A 173 -6.52 3.18 14.50
CA ARG A 173 -7.59 3.17 15.53
C ARG A 173 -8.47 4.43 15.56
N ARG A 174 -7.95 5.59 15.16
CA ARG A 174 -8.72 6.84 15.14
C ARG A 174 -9.79 6.90 14.05
N ALA A 175 -9.74 5.97 13.08
CA ALA A 175 -10.73 5.86 12.03
C ALA A 175 -11.92 4.95 12.39
N MET A 176 -11.93 4.37 13.60
CA MET A 176 -13.04 3.55 14.07
C MET A 176 -14.29 4.40 14.22
N ILE A 177 -15.42 3.88 13.75
CA ILE A 177 -16.74 4.52 13.82
C ILE A 177 -17.69 3.50 14.43
N ASP A 178 -18.39 3.89 15.48
CA ASP A 178 -19.35 3.01 16.14
C ASP A 178 -20.44 2.55 15.15
N GLY A 179 -20.71 1.26 15.14
CA GLY A 179 -21.68 0.65 14.22
C GLY A 179 -21.17 0.38 12.81
N TYR A 180 -19.91 0.73 12.48
CA TYR A 180 -19.30 0.47 11.17
C TYR A 180 -18.01 -0.34 11.28
N SER A 181 -17.84 -1.29 10.36
CA SER A 181 -16.57 -1.94 10.16
C SER A 181 -15.68 -1.08 9.26
N VAL A 182 -14.59 -0.55 9.82
CA VAL A 182 -13.64 0.30 9.08
C VAL A 182 -12.31 -0.40 9.00
N GLY A 183 -11.81 -0.60 7.78
CA GLY A 183 -10.46 -1.12 7.55
C GLY A 183 -9.64 -0.15 6.71
N GLY A 184 -8.40 0.11 7.12
CA GLY A 184 -7.57 1.07 6.40
C GLY A 184 -6.13 1.11 6.90
N LYS A 185 -5.35 1.97 6.25
CA LYS A 185 -3.94 2.16 6.58
C LYS A 185 -3.58 3.64 6.63
N THR A 186 -2.91 3.99 7.69
CA THR A 186 -2.24 5.30 7.81
C THR A 186 -0.96 5.34 7.01
N GLY A 187 -0.64 6.48 6.43
CA GLY A 187 0.66 6.79 5.83
C GLY A 187 1.14 8.14 6.30
N THR A 188 2.43 8.26 6.56
CA THR A 188 3.09 9.53 6.86
C THR A 188 4.39 9.57 6.08
N MET A 189 4.56 10.60 5.26
CA MET A 189 5.76 10.78 4.44
C MET A 189 6.28 12.19 4.57
N HIS A 190 7.59 12.38 4.47
CA HIS A 190 8.21 13.69 4.36
C HIS A 190 7.85 14.35 3.03
N LYS A 191 7.60 15.66 3.04
CA LYS A 191 7.39 16.40 1.79
C LYS A 191 8.69 16.56 1.03
N VAL A 192 8.59 16.48 -0.30
CA VAL A 192 9.73 16.75 -1.18
C VAL A 192 10.03 18.25 -1.16
N THR A 193 11.31 18.61 -1.09
CA THR A 193 11.80 19.98 -1.22
C THR A 193 11.93 20.37 -2.70
N VAL A 194 12.05 21.66 -2.98
CA VAL A 194 12.25 22.19 -4.35
C VAL A 194 13.54 21.62 -4.99
N ASP A 195 14.54 21.31 -4.16
CA ASP A 195 15.84 20.77 -4.58
C ASP A 195 15.84 19.24 -4.73
N GLY A 196 14.68 18.58 -4.60
CA GLY A 196 14.52 17.14 -4.81
C GLY A 196 14.85 16.25 -3.59
N GLY A 197 15.18 16.84 -2.43
CA GLY A 197 15.35 16.14 -1.15
C GLY A 197 14.01 15.99 -0.40
N TYR A 198 14.10 15.51 0.84
CA TYR A 198 12.96 15.43 1.77
C TYR A 198 13.13 16.45 2.90
N ASP A 199 12.03 17.09 3.28
CA ASP A 199 12.00 18.06 4.38
C ASP A 199 11.72 17.34 5.70
N ASP A 200 12.66 17.40 6.63
CA ASP A 200 12.55 16.68 7.90
C ASP A 200 11.45 17.25 8.84
N ASN A 201 10.98 18.47 8.57
CA ASN A 201 10.00 19.16 9.41
C ASN A 201 8.60 19.24 8.79
N ARG A 202 8.43 18.85 7.51
CA ARG A 202 7.14 18.91 6.83
C ARG A 202 6.69 17.53 6.37
N TYR A 203 5.48 17.15 6.77
CA TYR A 203 4.92 15.85 6.51
C TYR A 203 3.62 15.95 5.69
N MET A 204 3.33 14.90 4.97
CA MET A 204 2.00 14.60 4.44
C MET A 204 1.49 13.36 5.16
N ALA A 205 0.36 13.50 5.84
CA ALA A 205 -0.35 12.38 6.45
C ALA A 205 -1.56 12.02 5.60
N VAL A 206 -1.75 10.72 5.39
CA VAL A 206 -2.91 10.18 4.67
C VAL A 206 -3.51 9.03 5.47
N PHE A 207 -4.80 8.83 5.30
CA PHE A 207 -5.50 7.61 5.66
C PHE A 207 -6.28 7.14 4.43
N ALA A 208 -6.04 5.91 4.02
CA ALA A 208 -6.85 5.26 3.00
C ALA A 208 -7.60 4.10 3.63
N GLY A 209 -8.90 4.04 3.43
CA GLY A 209 -9.74 3.06 4.09
C GLY A 209 -11.01 2.73 3.34
N LEU A 210 -11.67 1.68 3.81
CA LEU A 210 -12.92 1.13 3.32
C LEU A 210 -13.92 1.03 4.48
N SER A 211 -15.17 1.34 4.23
CA SER A 211 -16.28 1.16 5.18
C SER A 211 -17.60 1.01 4.41
N PRO A 212 -18.46 0.03 4.74
CA PRO A 212 -18.13 -1.13 5.57
C PRO A 212 -17.09 -2.02 4.88
N ILE A 213 -16.24 -2.66 5.69
CA ILE A 213 -15.28 -3.66 5.19
C ILE A 213 -15.75 -5.04 5.63
N SER A 214 -15.97 -5.92 4.67
CA SER A 214 -16.46 -7.29 4.86
C SER A 214 -15.48 -8.30 4.29
#